data_0f763ac64e9dc5442f21ec5dd65e7c0f
#
_entry.id   0f763ac64e9dc5442f21ec5dd65e7c0f
#
_cell.length_a   1.000
_cell.length_b   1.000
_cell.length_c   1.000
_cell.angle_alpha   90.00
_cell.angle_beta   90.00
_cell.angle_gamma   90.00
#
_symmetry.space_group_name_H-M   'P 1'
#
loop_
_entity.id
_entity.type
_entity.pdbx_description
1 polymer ?
#
loop_
_entity_poly.entity_id
_entity_poly.type
_entity_poly.pdbx_seq_one_letter_code
_entity_poly.pdbx_strand_id
1 'polypeptide(L)'
;MIKRVNCYFLFLVFLLFSGCSLDKKTGIWDGYEKQKERINFLRKERQKLSNTVNIYSTQDFVSQEIPPKKPIVLSPPEKNSSWKMSGYNLQNDVGHKYLPSITNQFLKKRISKNKFLRSEEISPILVSENYIYLTNDTGTIFKVNFSGKLVWKKNIYKKLYKKLYKKLSIAIHKNNLLISDNMGFIYSLDKLSGEPIWIKNLVIPLKSQLKVFNNKMYVVNQDNRLLSLSIKDGVKVWDIRSVSSYIKSQSLLSISISDSGDLVFLNSSGDLSKVNADTGKVIWAISAKDYSFAHDTDFFESSNIVINDNSIFFTTSSAIYSYDLNSGYLNWSQNVNSKGEPIIDGDHVFLVTKDGFFLNFDKNSGEIIWSTNILPILDDGWKIPFEKEKSKTVVTGYTFGSGKLYITTFNGFLIVCSASTGKTESFQRVAFNNTYTPIISNNSLFIFTKTFRLLGFN
;
A
#
# COMPACT_ATOMS: atom_id res chain seq x y z
N MET A 1 31.39 -33.36 -58.78
CA MET A 1 32.51 -33.21 -57.81
C MET A 1 32.73 -31.77 -57.36
N ILE A 2 32.39 -30.75 -58.16
CA ILE A 2 32.65 -29.33 -57.89
C ILE A 2 31.73 -28.74 -56.81
N LYS A 3 30.48 -29.22 -56.64
CA LYS A 3 29.54 -28.70 -55.62
C LYS A 3 29.91 -29.08 -54.15
N ARG A 4 30.67 -30.14 -53.94
CA ARG A 4 31.08 -30.53 -52.56
C ARG A 4 32.30 -29.75 -52.04
N VAL A 5 33.15 -29.27 -52.95
CA VAL A 5 34.34 -28.48 -52.59
C VAL A 5 33.97 -27.10 -52.11
N ASN A 6 32.95 -26.47 -52.70
CA ASN A 6 32.46 -25.14 -52.27
C ASN A 6 31.83 -25.16 -50.87
N CYS A 7 31.18 -26.27 -50.47
CA CYS A 7 30.58 -26.38 -49.16
C CYS A 7 31.65 -26.49 -48.03
N TYR A 8 32.72 -27.20 -48.27
CA TYR A 8 33.85 -27.32 -47.33
C TYR A 8 34.66 -26.02 -47.22
N PHE A 9 34.79 -25.28 -48.34
CA PHE A 9 35.44 -23.97 -48.34
C PHE A 9 34.62 -22.93 -47.57
N LEU A 10 33.31 -22.92 -47.70
CA LEU A 10 32.40 -22.07 -46.97
C LEU A 10 32.39 -22.40 -45.45
N PHE A 11 32.47 -23.69 -45.13
CA PHE A 11 32.58 -24.15 -43.74
C PHE A 11 33.94 -23.79 -43.10
N LEU A 12 35.03 -23.86 -43.88
CA LEU A 12 36.37 -23.46 -43.45
C LEU A 12 36.47 -21.94 -43.24
N VAL A 13 35.85 -21.14 -44.08
CA VAL A 13 35.75 -19.68 -43.93
C VAL A 13 34.92 -19.32 -42.69
N PHE A 14 33.86 -20.07 -42.43
CA PHE A 14 33.06 -19.87 -41.20
C PHE A 14 33.83 -20.19 -39.92
N LEU A 15 34.74 -21.19 -39.95
CA LEU A 15 35.61 -21.52 -38.84
C LEU A 15 36.71 -20.48 -38.58
N LEU A 16 37.08 -19.69 -39.61
CA LEU A 16 38.09 -18.63 -39.46
C LEU A 16 37.49 -17.36 -38.85
N PHE A 17 36.14 -17.16 -38.89
CA PHE A 17 35.44 -16.06 -38.24
C PHE A 17 35.02 -16.36 -36.80
N SER A 18 35.22 -17.60 -36.30
CA SER A 18 34.94 -17.96 -34.92
C SER A 18 36.07 -17.60 -33.94
N GLY A 19 37.06 -16.83 -34.37
CA GLY A 19 38.16 -16.34 -33.55
C GLY A 19 37.91 -15.07 -32.75
N CYS A 20 36.68 -14.63 -32.62
CA CYS A 20 36.35 -13.53 -31.71
C CYS A 20 36.33 -14.07 -30.29
N SER A 21 37.24 -13.58 -29.47
CA SER A 21 37.41 -13.94 -28.07
C SER A 21 36.20 -13.55 -27.23
N LEU A 22 35.28 -14.46 -27.09
CA LEU A 22 34.28 -14.46 -26.04
C LEU A 22 34.93 -14.91 -24.74
N ASP A 23 34.88 -14.12 -23.71
CA ASP A 23 35.27 -14.58 -22.39
C ASP A 23 34.36 -15.76 -21.99
N LYS A 24 34.97 -16.94 -21.82
CA LYS A 24 34.26 -18.17 -21.49
C LYS A 24 33.49 -18.14 -20.16
N LYS A 25 33.75 -17.16 -19.30
CA LYS A 25 33.07 -16.99 -18.00
C LYS A 25 31.95 -15.97 -18.00
N THR A 26 32.00 -14.93 -18.82
CA THR A 26 31.07 -13.81 -18.75
C THR A 26 30.28 -13.56 -20.05
N GLY A 27 30.68 -14.18 -21.17
CA GLY A 27 30.00 -14.02 -22.46
C GLY A 27 30.07 -12.62 -23.07
N ILE A 28 31.03 -11.78 -22.66
CA ILE A 28 31.12 -10.36 -23.07
C ILE A 28 32.21 -10.20 -24.13
N TRP A 29 31.90 -9.43 -25.17
CA TRP A 29 32.76 -9.09 -26.30
C TRP A 29 33.86 -8.08 -25.94
N ASP A 30 34.92 -8.02 -26.75
CA ASP A 30 36.13 -7.23 -26.63
C ASP A 30 36.05 -5.92 -25.79
N GLY A 31 36.89 -5.86 -24.79
CA GLY A 31 36.97 -4.80 -23.78
C GLY A 31 37.27 -5.38 -22.40
N TYR A 32 37.46 -6.71 -22.32
CA TYR A 32 37.62 -7.44 -21.07
C TYR A 32 38.75 -6.89 -20.17
N GLU A 33 39.89 -6.49 -20.72
CA GLU A 33 40.94 -5.91 -19.91
C GLU A 33 40.54 -4.54 -19.33
N LYS A 34 39.97 -3.66 -20.15
CA LYS A 34 39.43 -2.37 -19.66
C LYS A 34 38.31 -2.54 -18.66
N GLN A 35 37.42 -3.51 -18.89
CA GLN A 35 36.35 -3.82 -17.93
C GLN A 35 36.90 -4.47 -16.67
N LYS A 36 37.88 -5.35 -16.76
CA LYS A 36 38.55 -5.95 -15.62
C LYS A 36 39.30 -4.92 -14.77
N GLU A 37 39.98 -3.96 -15.40
CA GLU A 37 40.58 -2.83 -14.72
C GLU A 37 39.53 -1.96 -14.03
N ARG A 38 38.43 -1.67 -14.70
CA ARG A 38 37.29 -0.93 -14.12
C ARG A 38 36.64 -1.66 -12.95
N ILE A 39 36.43 -2.99 -13.07
CA ILE A 39 35.91 -3.83 -11.99
C ILE A 39 36.90 -3.88 -10.82
N ASN A 40 38.20 -3.99 -11.10
CA ASN A 40 39.23 -4.00 -10.06
C ASN A 40 39.38 -2.64 -9.41
N PHE A 41 39.23 -1.54 -10.16
CA PHE A 41 39.16 -0.18 -9.62
C PHE A 41 37.96 -0.03 -8.69
N LEU A 42 36.75 -0.41 -9.12
CA LEU A 42 35.54 -0.38 -8.32
C LEU A 42 35.62 -1.30 -7.08
N ARG A 43 36.27 -2.46 -7.19
CA ARG A 43 36.55 -3.33 -6.04
C ARG A 43 37.53 -2.71 -5.05
N LYS A 44 38.56 -2.03 -5.50
CA LYS A 44 39.50 -1.29 -4.64
C LYS A 44 38.83 -0.08 -3.99
N GLU A 45 37.96 0.64 -4.69
CA GLU A 45 37.14 1.69 -4.08
C GLU A 45 36.15 1.13 -3.05
N ARG A 46 35.47 0.01 -3.35
CA ARG A 46 34.62 -0.68 -2.37
C ARG A 46 35.40 -1.15 -1.14
N GLN A 47 36.61 -1.68 -1.32
CA GLN A 47 37.47 -2.06 -0.19
C GLN A 47 37.94 -0.86 0.61
N LYS A 48 38.22 0.28 -0.02
CA LYS A 48 38.53 1.53 0.68
C LYS A 48 37.29 2.04 1.45
N LEU A 49 36.10 1.96 0.87
CA LEU A 49 34.84 2.32 1.52
C LEU A 49 34.47 1.36 2.65
N SER A 50 34.82 0.05 2.54
CA SER A 50 34.58 -0.93 3.62
C SER A 50 35.58 -0.80 4.78
N ASN A 51 36.74 -0.17 4.56
CA ASN A 51 37.70 0.14 5.61
C ASN A 51 37.49 1.53 6.25
N THR A 52 36.61 2.34 5.72
CA THR A 52 36.02 3.47 6.48
C THR A 52 35.12 2.83 7.53
N VAL A 53 35.51 2.93 8.80
CA VAL A 53 34.64 2.64 9.93
C VAL A 53 33.26 3.21 9.59
N ASN A 54 32.24 2.35 9.57
CA ASN A 54 30.87 2.78 9.40
C ASN A 54 30.54 3.75 10.54
N ILE A 55 30.74 5.03 10.31
CA ILE A 55 30.16 6.11 11.11
C ILE A 55 28.65 6.23 10.78
N TYR A 56 28.09 5.25 10.09
CA TYR A 56 26.67 5.11 9.98
C TYR A 56 26.18 4.64 11.33
N SER A 57 25.67 5.55 12.12
CA SER A 57 24.77 5.22 13.20
C SER A 57 23.83 4.14 12.67
N THR A 58 23.83 2.97 13.30
CA THR A 58 22.68 2.06 13.22
C THR A 58 21.46 2.97 13.32
N GLN A 59 20.56 2.90 12.33
CA GLN A 59 19.30 3.64 12.39
C GLN A 59 18.66 3.24 13.71
N ASP A 60 18.77 4.10 14.73
CA ASP A 60 18.09 3.88 15.99
C ASP A 60 16.62 4.16 15.75
N PHE A 61 15.91 3.10 15.34
CA PHE A 61 14.45 3.13 15.31
C PHE A 61 13.93 3.28 16.73
N VAL A 62 12.79 3.93 16.86
CA VAL A 62 12.11 4.02 18.15
C VAL A 62 11.77 2.60 18.64
N SER A 63 12.54 2.13 19.60
CA SER A 63 12.44 0.79 20.20
C SER A 63 12.32 0.84 21.74
N GLN A 64 12.08 2.02 22.29
CA GLN A 64 11.96 2.24 23.72
C GLN A 64 10.54 2.72 24.08
N GLU A 65 10.07 2.28 25.24
CA GLU A 65 8.83 2.80 25.81
C GLU A 65 9.05 4.20 26.38
N ILE A 66 8.19 5.12 25.99
CA ILE A 66 8.17 6.51 26.45
C ILE A 66 6.80 6.72 27.09
N PRO A 67 6.70 6.89 28.42
CA PRO A 67 5.42 7.10 29.07
C PRO A 67 4.83 8.45 28.69
N PRO A 68 3.48 8.57 28.62
CA PRO A 68 2.82 9.84 28.34
C PRO A 68 3.11 10.84 29.46
N LYS A 69 3.68 11.98 29.10
CA LYS A 69 4.02 13.07 30.04
C LYS A 69 2.80 13.91 30.40
N LYS A 70 1.83 14.00 29.49
CA LYS A 70 0.59 14.79 29.63
C LYS A 70 -0.59 14.01 29.05
N PRO A 71 -1.81 14.21 29.59
CA PRO A 71 -3.02 13.71 28.92
C PRO A 71 -3.14 14.34 27.54
N ILE A 72 -3.46 13.53 26.54
CA ILE A 72 -3.75 14.02 25.20
C ILE A 72 -5.24 14.29 25.04
N VAL A 73 -5.59 15.29 24.25
CA VAL A 73 -6.94 15.66 23.94
C VAL A 73 -7.28 15.14 22.54
N LEU A 74 -8.25 14.24 22.48
CA LEU A 74 -8.73 13.68 21.22
C LEU A 74 -9.94 14.48 20.72
N SER A 75 -10.10 14.55 19.41
CA SER A 75 -11.30 15.14 18.81
C SER A 75 -12.56 14.32 19.14
N PRO A 76 -13.76 14.88 19.09
CA PRO A 76 -14.98 14.09 19.20
C PRO A 76 -15.07 13.07 18.06
N PRO A 77 -15.48 11.80 18.35
CA PRO A 77 -15.59 10.80 17.32
C PRO A 77 -16.75 11.08 16.35
N GLU A 78 -16.47 10.97 15.05
CA GLU A 78 -17.43 11.22 13.99
C GLU A 78 -18.19 9.95 13.59
N LYS A 79 -19.51 10.04 13.45
CA LYS A 79 -20.34 8.98 12.88
C LYS A 79 -20.16 8.93 11.36
N ASN A 80 -19.90 7.73 10.84
CA ASN A 80 -19.90 7.52 9.41
C ASN A 80 -20.83 6.35 9.03
N SER A 81 -21.58 6.52 7.94
CA SER A 81 -22.49 5.48 7.41
C SER A 81 -21.91 4.76 6.19
N SER A 82 -20.75 5.16 5.73
CA SER A 82 -20.17 4.61 4.50
C SER A 82 -18.66 4.67 4.48
N TRP A 83 -18.08 3.76 3.66
CA TRP A 83 -16.67 3.70 3.32
C TRP A 83 -16.57 3.44 1.83
N LYS A 84 -16.56 4.49 1.00
CA LYS A 84 -16.81 4.41 -0.44
C LYS A 84 -15.56 4.22 -1.30
N MET A 85 -14.37 4.39 -0.74
CA MET A 85 -13.10 4.22 -1.46
C MET A 85 -11.99 3.79 -0.49
N SER A 86 -10.87 3.35 -1.03
CA SER A 86 -9.69 3.05 -0.24
C SER A 86 -9.21 4.29 0.51
N GLY A 87 -8.76 4.11 1.76
CA GLY A 87 -8.35 5.21 2.63
C GLY A 87 -9.52 6.05 3.15
N TYR A 88 -10.78 5.56 3.07
CA TYR A 88 -11.99 6.19 3.55
C TYR A 88 -12.48 7.37 2.68
N ASN A 89 -11.69 8.42 2.50
CA ASN A 89 -12.01 9.65 1.79
C ASN A 89 -10.96 10.01 0.72
N LEU A 90 -11.07 11.20 0.17
CA LEU A 90 -10.13 11.70 -0.85
C LEU A 90 -8.72 11.88 -0.30
N GLN A 91 -8.59 12.31 0.94
CA GLN A 91 -7.36 12.62 1.63
C GLN A 91 -6.65 11.38 2.19
N ASN A 92 -7.28 10.19 2.16
CA ASN A 92 -6.89 8.99 2.91
C ASN A 92 -6.87 9.20 4.42
N ASP A 93 -7.51 10.24 4.90
CA ASP A 93 -7.60 10.55 6.31
C ASP A 93 -8.80 9.83 6.94
N VAL A 94 -8.49 8.79 7.70
CA VAL A 94 -9.51 8.00 8.39
C VAL A 94 -10.11 8.81 9.54
N GLY A 95 -9.29 9.59 10.25
CA GLY A 95 -9.70 10.38 11.42
C GLY A 95 -10.32 9.55 12.54
N HIS A 96 -10.94 10.22 13.50
CA HIS A 96 -11.55 9.62 14.69
C HIS A 96 -12.99 9.19 14.43
N LYS A 97 -13.27 7.89 14.30
CA LYS A 97 -14.62 7.37 13.98
C LYS A 97 -15.39 6.95 15.24
N TYR A 98 -16.69 7.07 15.20
CA TYR A 98 -17.55 6.60 16.28
C TYR A 98 -17.75 5.09 16.21
N LEU A 99 -17.40 4.38 17.31
CA LEU A 99 -17.61 2.94 17.47
C LEU A 99 -18.04 2.69 18.94
N PRO A 100 -19.30 2.31 19.18
CA PRO A 100 -19.81 2.22 20.56
C PRO A 100 -19.20 1.04 21.31
N SER A 101 -19.00 -0.10 20.65
CA SER A 101 -18.52 -1.33 21.25
C SER A 101 -18.00 -2.31 20.19
N ILE A 102 -17.31 -3.34 20.64
CA ILE A 102 -16.91 -4.54 19.85
C ILE A 102 -17.25 -5.84 20.58
N THR A 103 -18.10 -5.80 21.58
CA THR A 103 -18.42 -6.96 22.43
C THR A 103 -19.30 -7.98 21.74
N ASN A 104 -20.15 -7.53 20.80
CA ASN A 104 -21.04 -8.40 20.06
C ASN A 104 -20.54 -8.68 18.65
N GLN A 105 -20.20 -9.93 18.35
CA GLN A 105 -19.88 -10.38 16.98
C GLN A 105 -21.17 -10.77 16.24
N PHE A 106 -21.77 -9.79 15.52
CA PHE A 106 -23.02 -9.99 14.78
C PHE A 106 -22.81 -10.66 13.41
N LEU A 107 -21.59 -10.63 12.87
CA LEU A 107 -21.29 -11.18 11.55
C LEU A 107 -20.02 -12.05 11.58
N LYS A 108 -20.15 -13.28 11.09
CA LYS A 108 -19.02 -14.20 10.82
C LYS A 108 -19.37 -15.08 9.63
N LYS A 109 -18.95 -14.65 8.43
CA LYS A 109 -19.35 -15.32 7.20
C LYS A 109 -18.17 -15.51 6.24
N ARG A 110 -18.04 -16.69 5.69
CA ARG A 110 -17.15 -16.93 4.56
C ARG A 110 -17.85 -16.55 3.26
N ILE A 111 -17.33 -15.58 2.54
CA ILE A 111 -17.94 -15.05 1.31
C ILE A 111 -17.47 -15.82 0.08
N SER A 112 -16.20 -16.21 0.04
CA SER A 112 -15.59 -16.91 -1.08
C SER A 112 -14.47 -17.85 -0.64
N LYS A 113 -13.82 -18.50 -1.60
CA LYS A 113 -12.55 -19.23 -1.41
C LYS A 113 -11.47 -18.54 -2.25
N ASN A 114 -10.25 -18.46 -1.72
CA ASN A 114 -9.09 -18.06 -2.50
C ASN A 114 -8.75 -19.15 -3.51
N LYS A 115 -8.34 -18.74 -4.68
CA LYS A 115 -7.75 -19.61 -5.69
C LYS A 115 -6.23 -19.52 -5.70
N PHE A 116 -5.70 -18.34 -5.45
CA PHE A 116 -4.27 -18.05 -5.43
C PHE A 116 -3.84 -17.81 -3.98
N LEU A 117 -2.84 -18.53 -3.50
CA LEU A 117 -2.31 -18.41 -2.13
C LEU A 117 -1.43 -17.15 -1.94
N ARG A 118 -1.36 -16.27 -2.92
CA ARG A 118 -0.58 -15.04 -2.84
C ARG A 118 -1.20 -14.08 -1.85
N SER A 119 -0.36 -13.59 -0.97
CA SER A 119 -0.73 -12.84 0.23
C SER A 119 -0.76 -11.32 0.05
N GLU A 120 -0.76 -10.84 -1.18
CA GLU A 120 -0.67 -9.42 -1.44
C GLU A 120 -2.02 -8.72 -1.27
N GLU A 121 -1.95 -7.44 -0.97
CA GLU A 121 -3.04 -6.54 -0.62
C GLU A 121 -4.31 -6.78 -1.46
N ILE A 122 -5.36 -7.17 -0.79
CA ILE A 122 -6.71 -7.23 -1.36
C ILE A 122 -7.31 -5.84 -1.25
N SER A 123 -8.13 -5.49 -2.22
CA SER A 123 -8.92 -4.26 -2.16
C SER A 123 -9.67 -4.16 -0.85
N PRO A 124 -9.67 -3.00 -0.21
CA PRO A 124 -10.38 -2.81 1.03
C PRO A 124 -11.86 -3.12 0.86
N ILE A 125 -12.50 -3.48 1.96
CA ILE A 125 -13.94 -3.57 2.04
C ILE A 125 -14.52 -2.18 1.78
N LEU A 126 -15.54 -2.09 0.93
CA LEU A 126 -16.33 -0.87 0.82
C LEU A 126 -17.69 -1.07 1.46
N VAL A 127 -18.17 -0.03 2.09
CA VAL A 127 -19.50 0.03 2.71
C VAL A 127 -20.27 1.20 2.11
N SER A 128 -21.47 0.93 1.63
CA SER A 128 -22.38 1.98 1.15
C SER A 128 -23.80 1.58 1.47
N GLU A 129 -24.53 2.47 2.12
CA GLU A 129 -25.86 2.18 2.64
C GLU A 129 -25.77 0.98 3.61
N ASN A 130 -26.57 -0.06 3.43
CA ASN A 130 -26.53 -1.28 4.23
C ASN A 130 -25.86 -2.46 3.52
N TYR A 131 -24.96 -2.17 2.60
CA TYR A 131 -24.28 -3.19 1.79
C TYR A 131 -22.75 -3.08 1.88
N ILE A 132 -22.13 -4.24 1.80
CA ILE A 132 -20.68 -4.40 1.78
C ILE A 132 -20.29 -4.93 0.40
N TYR A 133 -19.30 -4.29 -0.22
CA TYR A 133 -18.74 -4.68 -1.50
C TYR A 133 -17.34 -5.22 -1.28
N LEU A 134 -17.07 -6.38 -1.89
CA LEU A 134 -15.84 -7.15 -1.72
C LEU A 134 -15.37 -7.69 -3.07
N THR A 135 -14.08 -7.93 -3.20
CA THR A 135 -13.52 -8.58 -4.38
C THR A 135 -12.67 -9.79 -3.97
N ASN A 136 -12.55 -10.77 -4.84
CA ASN A 136 -11.62 -11.87 -4.64
C ASN A 136 -10.47 -11.86 -5.66
N ASP A 137 -9.50 -12.72 -5.45
CA ASP A 137 -8.29 -12.87 -6.26
C ASP A 137 -8.52 -13.42 -7.68
N THR A 138 -9.74 -13.85 -8.01
CA THR A 138 -10.15 -14.25 -9.37
C THR A 138 -10.89 -13.14 -10.10
N GLY A 139 -11.07 -11.97 -9.49
CA GLY A 139 -11.79 -10.84 -10.07
C GLY A 139 -13.31 -10.95 -9.96
N THR A 140 -13.82 -11.74 -9.01
CA THR A 140 -15.24 -11.76 -8.70
C THR A 140 -15.57 -10.70 -7.66
N ILE A 141 -16.60 -9.92 -7.92
CA ILE A 141 -17.13 -8.89 -7.04
C ILE A 141 -18.36 -9.44 -6.36
N PHE A 142 -18.50 -9.12 -5.09
CA PHE A 142 -19.61 -9.54 -4.26
C PHE A 142 -20.28 -8.33 -3.63
N LYS A 143 -21.59 -8.28 -3.64
CA LYS A 143 -22.40 -7.40 -2.82
C LYS A 143 -23.12 -8.22 -1.79
N VAL A 144 -22.90 -7.95 -0.53
CA VAL A 144 -23.53 -8.65 0.59
C VAL A 144 -24.20 -7.62 1.52
N ASN A 145 -25.23 -8.03 2.24
CA ASN A 145 -25.80 -7.19 3.30
C ASN A 145 -25.04 -7.38 4.61
N PHE A 146 -25.38 -6.63 5.64
CA PHE A 146 -24.71 -6.70 6.96
C PHE A 146 -24.90 -8.06 7.70
N SER A 147 -25.90 -8.87 7.31
CA SER A 147 -26.01 -10.25 7.81
C SER A 147 -25.14 -11.24 7.03
N GLY A 148 -24.35 -10.78 6.06
CA GLY A 148 -23.51 -11.61 5.20
C GLY A 148 -24.29 -12.39 4.12
N LYS A 149 -25.58 -12.05 3.89
CA LYS A 149 -26.36 -12.66 2.81
C LYS A 149 -25.92 -12.07 1.47
N LEU A 150 -25.60 -12.93 0.52
CA LEU A 150 -25.24 -12.54 -0.83
C LEU A 150 -26.45 -11.89 -1.54
N VAL A 151 -26.26 -10.69 -2.06
CA VAL A 151 -27.23 -9.99 -2.90
C VAL A 151 -26.97 -10.29 -4.36
N TRP A 152 -25.74 -10.04 -4.82
CA TRP A 152 -25.27 -10.46 -6.12
C TRP A 152 -23.77 -10.74 -6.11
N LYS A 153 -23.31 -11.52 -7.09
CA LYS A 153 -21.90 -11.73 -7.40
C LYS A 153 -21.69 -11.66 -8.91
N LYS A 154 -20.62 -11.01 -9.34
CA LYS A 154 -20.29 -10.87 -10.76
C LYS A 154 -18.80 -11.09 -10.96
N ASN A 155 -18.45 -11.94 -11.92
CA ASN A 155 -17.08 -12.00 -12.43
C ASN A 155 -17.05 -11.30 -13.78
N ILE A 156 -16.30 -10.20 -13.85
CA ILE A 156 -16.25 -9.29 -15.00
C ILE A 156 -15.32 -9.75 -16.11
N TYR A 157 -14.55 -10.83 -15.87
CA TYR A 157 -13.52 -11.26 -16.81
C TYR A 157 -14.01 -12.32 -17.80
N LYS A 158 -13.51 -12.24 -19.04
CA LYS A 158 -13.65 -13.29 -20.04
C LYS A 158 -12.96 -14.58 -19.55
N LYS A 159 -13.40 -15.75 -20.10
CA LYS A 159 -12.94 -17.08 -19.67
C LYS A 159 -11.41 -17.22 -19.61
N LEU A 160 -10.71 -16.64 -20.60
CA LEU A 160 -9.23 -16.66 -20.67
C LEU A 160 -8.58 -16.01 -19.46
N TYR A 161 -9.09 -14.86 -19.03
CA TYR A 161 -8.50 -14.10 -17.92
C TYR A 161 -8.90 -14.63 -16.53
N LYS A 162 -9.96 -15.45 -16.41
CA LYS A 162 -10.41 -16.01 -15.12
C LYS A 162 -9.38 -16.88 -14.41
N LYS A 163 -8.37 -17.37 -15.12
CA LYS A 163 -7.30 -18.21 -14.60
C LYS A 163 -6.12 -17.42 -14.03
N LEU A 164 -6.08 -16.12 -14.22
CA LEU A 164 -5.00 -15.25 -13.76
C LEU A 164 -5.33 -14.62 -12.41
N TYR A 165 -4.30 -14.36 -11.61
CA TYR A 165 -4.42 -13.59 -10.37
C TYR A 165 -4.85 -12.15 -10.68
N LYS A 166 -5.79 -11.63 -9.89
CA LYS A 166 -6.29 -10.27 -9.99
C LYS A 166 -6.05 -9.49 -8.71
N LYS A 167 -5.57 -8.27 -8.88
CA LYS A 167 -5.51 -7.25 -7.84
C LYS A 167 -6.43 -6.12 -8.29
N LEU A 168 -7.52 -5.91 -7.55
CA LEU A 168 -8.54 -4.92 -7.88
C LEU A 168 -8.49 -3.76 -6.89
N SER A 169 -8.61 -2.55 -7.39
CA SER A 169 -8.98 -1.38 -6.60
C SER A 169 -10.41 -0.98 -6.95
N ILE A 170 -11.23 -0.74 -5.92
CA ILE A 170 -12.66 -0.42 -6.09
C ILE A 170 -12.99 0.90 -5.42
N ALA A 171 -13.95 1.62 -6.02
CA ALA A 171 -14.53 2.84 -5.46
C ALA A 171 -16.01 2.96 -5.83
N ILE A 172 -16.81 3.55 -4.97
CA ILE A 172 -18.23 3.78 -5.21
C ILE A 172 -18.45 5.27 -5.43
N HIS A 173 -19.07 5.61 -6.56
CA HIS A 173 -19.50 6.97 -6.86
C HIS A 173 -20.95 6.98 -7.36
N LYS A 174 -21.84 7.58 -6.58
CA LYS A 174 -23.29 7.56 -6.87
C LYS A 174 -23.78 6.12 -7.08
N ASN A 175 -24.30 5.81 -8.28
CA ASN A 175 -24.76 4.48 -8.66
C ASN A 175 -23.69 3.61 -9.34
N ASN A 176 -22.49 4.13 -9.50
CA ASN A 176 -21.40 3.40 -10.19
C ASN A 176 -20.47 2.75 -9.17
N LEU A 177 -20.15 1.49 -9.42
CA LEU A 177 -19.04 0.77 -8.81
C LEU A 177 -17.88 0.77 -9.82
N LEU A 178 -16.85 1.57 -9.54
CA LEU A 178 -15.69 1.73 -10.38
C LEU A 178 -14.60 0.78 -9.92
N ILE A 179 -13.91 0.16 -10.87
CA ILE A 179 -12.92 -0.88 -10.62
C ILE A 179 -11.73 -0.69 -11.53
N SER A 180 -10.53 -0.74 -10.99
CA SER A 180 -9.29 -0.82 -11.75
C SER A 180 -8.53 -2.09 -11.39
N ASP A 181 -7.75 -2.64 -12.33
CA ASP A 181 -7.05 -3.90 -12.12
C ASP A 181 -5.56 -3.87 -12.52
N ASN A 182 -4.85 -4.90 -12.08
CA ASN A 182 -3.43 -5.13 -12.40
C ASN A 182 -3.21 -5.68 -13.83
N MET A 183 -4.22 -5.71 -14.67
CA MET A 183 -4.13 -6.11 -16.08
C MET A 183 -4.31 -4.93 -17.04
N GLY A 184 -4.56 -3.73 -16.49
CA GLY A 184 -4.76 -2.51 -17.27
C GLY A 184 -6.21 -2.25 -17.67
N PHE A 185 -7.18 -2.95 -17.08
CA PHE A 185 -8.58 -2.67 -17.33
C PHE A 185 -9.18 -1.76 -16.27
N ILE A 186 -10.12 -0.93 -16.71
CA ILE A 186 -11.03 -0.17 -15.85
C ILE A 186 -12.46 -0.51 -16.25
N TYR A 187 -13.32 -0.61 -15.23
CA TYR A 187 -14.72 -0.97 -15.36
C TYR A 187 -15.59 0.02 -14.59
N SER A 188 -16.76 0.29 -15.14
CA SER A 188 -17.88 0.84 -14.38
C SER A 188 -19.03 -0.16 -14.40
N LEU A 189 -19.50 -0.52 -13.23
CA LEU A 189 -20.66 -1.39 -13.05
C LEU A 189 -21.77 -0.60 -12.39
N ASP A 190 -23.01 -0.97 -12.70
CA ASP A 190 -24.16 -0.52 -11.90
C ASP A 190 -24.09 -1.11 -10.48
N LYS A 191 -24.11 -0.27 -9.47
CA LYS A 191 -23.99 -0.66 -8.06
C LYS A 191 -25.13 -1.58 -7.60
N LEU A 192 -26.33 -1.45 -8.19
CA LEU A 192 -27.49 -2.21 -7.76
C LEU A 192 -27.50 -3.61 -8.35
N SER A 193 -27.30 -3.72 -9.64
CA SER A 193 -27.37 -4.98 -10.40
C SER A 193 -26.03 -5.71 -10.55
N GLY A 194 -24.90 -4.99 -10.47
CA GLY A 194 -23.56 -5.51 -10.79
C GLY A 194 -23.30 -5.65 -12.28
N GLU A 195 -24.19 -5.15 -13.15
CA GLU A 195 -24.00 -5.23 -14.60
C GLU A 195 -23.00 -4.19 -15.10
N PRO A 196 -22.15 -4.54 -16.09
CA PRO A 196 -21.20 -3.60 -16.66
C PRO A 196 -21.92 -2.47 -17.42
N ILE A 197 -21.57 -1.22 -17.12
CA ILE A 197 -21.99 -0.03 -17.87
C ILE A 197 -20.99 0.20 -19.00
N TRP A 198 -19.70 0.16 -18.70
CA TRP A 198 -18.64 0.23 -19.69
C TRP A 198 -17.35 -0.46 -19.18
N ILE A 199 -16.48 -0.83 -20.14
CA ILE A 199 -15.17 -1.45 -19.89
C ILE A 199 -14.15 -0.78 -20.81
N LYS A 200 -13.00 -0.40 -20.25
CA LYS A 200 -11.86 0.15 -21.02
C LYS A 200 -10.59 -0.64 -20.72
N ASN A 201 -9.80 -0.86 -21.75
CA ASN A 201 -8.47 -1.43 -21.63
C ASN A 201 -7.43 -0.32 -21.87
N LEU A 202 -6.64 -0.01 -20.86
CA LEU A 202 -5.56 0.97 -20.90
C LEU A 202 -4.20 0.31 -21.24
N VAL A 203 -4.20 -1.01 -21.44
CA VAL A 203 -3.04 -1.84 -21.81
C VAL A 203 -2.02 -2.00 -20.68
N ILE A 204 -1.66 -0.91 -20.00
CA ILE A 204 -0.62 -0.91 -18.95
C ILE A 204 -1.25 -1.21 -17.59
N PRO A 205 -0.70 -2.16 -16.80
CA PRO A 205 -1.18 -2.50 -15.47
C PRO A 205 -1.36 -1.28 -14.57
N LEU A 206 -2.47 -1.24 -13.83
CA LEU A 206 -2.77 -0.18 -12.88
C LEU A 206 -2.23 -0.58 -11.50
N LYS A 207 -1.59 0.37 -10.82
CA LYS A 207 -0.82 0.12 -9.60
C LYS A 207 -1.27 0.96 -8.42
N SER A 208 -2.17 1.93 -8.60
CA SER A 208 -2.66 2.75 -7.51
C SER A 208 -4.04 2.34 -7.05
N GLN A 209 -4.43 2.86 -5.91
CA GLN A 209 -5.82 2.97 -5.52
C GLN A 209 -6.55 3.88 -6.52
N LEU A 210 -7.86 3.67 -6.65
CA LEU A 210 -8.73 4.47 -7.50
C LEU A 210 -9.36 5.58 -6.64
N LYS A 211 -9.14 6.85 -7.03
CA LYS A 211 -9.79 8.02 -6.43
C LYS A 211 -10.81 8.62 -7.40
N VAL A 212 -11.86 9.18 -6.83
CA VAL A 212 -12.97 9.75 -7.60
C VAL A 212 -13.29 11.14 -7.10
N PHE A 213 -13.16 12.13 -7.98
CA PHE A 213 -13.44 13.53 -7.66
C PHE A 213 -13.95 14.26 -8.91
N ASN A 214 -14.94 15.16 -8.77
CA ASN A 214 -15.50 15.99 -9.84
C ASN A 214 -15.86 15.21 -11.12
N ASN A 215 -16.59 14.08 -11.00
CA ASN A 215 -16.97 13.19 -12.10
C ASN A 215 -15.78 12.63 -12.92
N LYS A 216 -14.57 12.70 -12.38
CA LYS A 216 -13.37 12.08 -12.93
C LYS A 216 -12.86 11.01 -11.97
N MET A 217 -12.20 10.02 -12.50
CA MET A 217 -11.45 9.03 -11.73
C MET A 217 -9.98 9.17 -12.03
N TYR A 218 -9.18 8.93 -11.00
CA TYR A 218 -7.72 9.08 -11.04
C TYR A 218 -7.06 7.78 -10.65
N VAL A 219 -6.06 7.40 -11.42
CA VAL A 219 -5.32 6.15 -11.21
C VAL A 219 -3.90 6.29 -11.77
N VAL A 220 -2.93 5.63 -11.14
CA VAL A 220 -1.54 5.56 -11.63
C VAL A 220 -1.26 4.16 -12.18
N ASN A 221 -0.63 4.10 -13.34
CA ASN A 221 -0.20 2.85 -13.93
C ASN A 221 1.24 2.47 -13.52
N GLN A 222 1.68 1.28 -13.94
CA GLN A 222 3.00 0.75 -13.64
C GLN A 222 4.16 1.59 -14.18
N ASP A 223 3.91 2.46 -15.15
CA ASP A 223 4.91 3.36 -15.76
C ASP A 223 4.97 4.73 -15.08
N ASN A 224 4.46 4.85 -13.85
CA ASN A 224 4.35 6.11 -13.10
C ASN A 224 3.57 7.20 -13.85
N ARG A 225 2.59 6.80 -14.67
CA ARG A 225 1.67 7.70 -15.31
C ARG A 225 0.43 7.88 -14.46
N LEU A 226 0.17 9.11 -14.06
CA LEU A 226 -1.10 9.50 -13.46
C LEU A 226 -2.10 9.81 -14.58
N LEU A 227 -3.25 9.15 -14.54
CA LEU A 227 -4.31 9.26 -15.53
C LEU A 227 -5.57 9.84 -14.89
N SER A 228 -6.20 10.77 -15.60
CA SER A 228 -7.56 11.24 -15.32
C SER A 228 -8.50 10.72 -16.40
N LEU A 229 -9.59 10.08 -15.97
CA LEU A 229 -10.57 9.46 -16.83
C LEU A 229 -11.98 9.94 -16.47
N SER A 230 -12.83 10.10 -17.45
CA SER A 230 -14.24 10.40 -17.25
C SER A 230 -14.99 9.20 -16.65
N ILE A 231 -15.80 9.43 -15.62
CA ILE A 231 -16.63 8.36 -15.01
C ILE A 231 -17.72 7.91 -15.96
N LYS A 232 -18.21 8.80 -16.81
CA LYS A 232 -19.35 8.54 -17.72
C LYS A 232 -19.05 7.43 -18.69
N ASP A 233 -17.85 7.42 -19.29
CA ASP A 233 -17.49 6.56 -20.42
C ASP A 233 -16.08 5.99 -20.36
N GLY A 234 -15.29 6.32 -19.33
CA GLY A 234 -13.91 5.86 -19.18
C GLY A 234 -12.93 6.49 -20.19
N VAL A 235 -13.30 7.57 -20.85
CA VAL A 235 -12.42 8.27 -21.80
C VAL A 235 -11.34 9.03 -21.02
N LYS A 236 -10.10 8.96 -21.51
CA LYS A 236 -8.99 9.68 -20.91
C LYS A 236 -9.16 11.18 -21.13
N VAL A 237 -9.13 11.94 -20.02
CA VAL A 237 -9.21 13.41 -20.03
C VAL A 237 -7.81 13.98 -20.19
N TRP A 238 -6.88 13.54 -19.35
CA TRP A 238 -5.47 13.90 -19.41
C TRP A 238 -4.61 12.78 -18.82
N ASP A 239 -3.34 12.78 -19.11
CA ASP A 239 -2.35 11.97 -18.44
C ASP A 239 -1.02 12.71 -18.32
N ILE A 240 -0.32 12.48 -17.23
CA ILE A 240 1.02 13.00 -16.98
C ILE A 240 1.97 11.87 -16.62
N ARG A 241 3.20 11.98 -17.05
CA ARG A 241 4.27 11.06 -16.73
C ARG A 241 5.18 11.70 -15.68
N SER A 242 5.34 11.01 -14.56
CA SER A 242 6.38 11.31 -13.60
C SER A 242 7.70 10.65 -14.03
N VAL A 243 8.79 10.98 -13.36
CA VAL A 243 10.09 10.37 -13.61
C VAL A 243 9.96 8.84 -13.51
N SER A 244 10.48 8.13 -14.49
CA SER A 244 10.45 6.66 -14.51
C SER A 244 11.77 6.11 -13.97
N SER A 245 11.70 5.28 -12.94
CA SER A 245 12.81 4.40 -12.57
C SER A 245 12.86 3.18 -13.48
N TYR A 246 14.06 2.68 -13.75
CA TYR A 246 14.24 1.37 -14.42
C TYR A 246 13.70 0.24 -13.56
N ILE A 247 13.78 0.38 -12.24
CA ILE A 247 13.27 -0.59 -11.27
C ILE A 247 11.88 -0.11 -10.83
N LYS A 248 10.87 -0.94 -11.06
CA LYS A 248 9.47 -0.62 -10.73
C LYS A 248 9.06 -1.35 -9.46
N SER A 249 8.67 -0.60 -8.43
CA SER A 249 8.12 -1.18 -7.21
C SER A 249 6.91 -2.06 -7.53
N GLN A 250 6.77 -3.14 -6.79
CA GLN A 250 5.58 -4.00 -6.83
C GLN A 250 4.48 -3.51 -5.86
N SER A 251 4.79 -2.54 -4.99
CA SER A 251 3.84 -1.95 -4.06
C SER A 251 2.77 -1.13 -4.77
N LEU A 252 1.65 -0.92 -4.10
CA LEU A 252 0.62 0.01 -4.56
C LEU A 252 1.17 1.43 -4.52
N LEU A 253 0.88 2.18 -5.57
CA LEU A 253 1.18 3.61 -5.64
C LEU A 253 0.07 4.38 -4.94
N SER A 254 0.43 5.40 -4.18
CA SER A 254 -0.54 6.17 -3.42
C SER A 254 -0.98 7.42 -4.15
N ILE A 255 -2.28 7.70 -4.08
CA ILE A 255 -2.91 8.92 -4.54
C ILE A 255 -3.77 9.48 -3.40
N SER A 256 -3.71 10.78 -3.21
CA SER A 256 -4.59 11.54 -2.34
C SER A 256 -5.06 12.82 -3.04
N ILE A 257 -6.19 13.38 -2.64
CA ILE A 257 -6.73 14.61 -3.21
C ILE A 257 -7.04 15.55 -2.05
N SER A 258 -6.48 16.76 -2.10
CA SER A 258 -6.70 17.79 -1.09
C SER A 258 -8.11 18.40 -1.20
N ASP A 259 -8.51 19.15 -0.19
CA ASP A 259 -9.78 19.90 -0.19
C ASP A 259 -9.83 20.97 -1.29
N SER A 260 -8.66 21.52 -1.68
CA SER A 260 -8.57 22.44 -2.82
C SER A 260 -8.73 21.74 -4.18
N GLY A 261 -8.84 20.43 -4.21
CA GLY A 261 -8.97 19.62 -5.43
C GLY A 261 -7.66 19.36 -6.15
N ASP A 262 -6.51 19.50 -5.47
CA ASP A 262 -5.22 19.11 -6.03
C ASP A 262 -4.89 17.65 -5.70
N LEU A 263 -4.36 16.95 -6.68
CA LEU A 263 -3.86 15.58 -6.54
C LEU A 263 -2.46 15.59 -5.95
N VAL A 264 -2.22 14.74 -4.97
CA VAL A 264 -0.88 14.40 -4.51
C VAL A 264 -0.65 12.93 -4.78
N PHE A 265 0.43 12.60 -5.47
CA PHE A 265 0.79 11.20 -5.71
C PHE A 265 2.28 10.93 -5.49
N LEU A 266 2.56 9.75 -4.99
CA LEU A 266 3.89 9.24 -4.71
C LEU A 266 4.16 8.08 -5.65
N ASN A 267 5.19 8.22 -6.48
CA ASN A 267 5.53 7.24 -7.50
C ASN A 267 6.45 6.12 -6.97
N SER A 268 6.74 5.14 -7.82
CA SER A 268 7.61 4.00 -7.46
C SER A 268 9.10 4.35 -7.31
N SER A 269 9.48 5.58 -7.66
CA SER A 269 10.84 6.09 -7.50
C SER A 269 11.03 6.89 -6.22
N GLY A 270 9.94 7.16 -5.48
CA GLY A 270 9.94 8.03 -4.31
C GLY A 270 9.75 9.51 -4.64
N ASP A 271 9.28 9.85 -5.85
CA ASP A 271 8.96 11.23 -6.18
C ASP A 271 7.53 11.55 -5.75
N LEU A 272 7.38 12.58 -4.95
CA LEU A 272 6.12 13.15 -4.50
C LEU A 272 5.79 14.35 -5.39
N SER A 273 4.57 14.36 -5.93
CA SER A 273 4.13 15.40 -6.84
C SER A 273 2.75 15.92 -6.50
N LYS A 274 2.55 17.23 -6.57
CA LYS A 274 1.25 17.89 -6.48
C LYS A 274 0.82 18.34 -7.87
N VAL A 275 -0.42 18.01 -8.24
CA VAL A 275 -0.95 18.19 -9.58
C VAL A 275 -2.36 18.74 -9.50
N ASN A 276 -2.68 19.74 -10.31
CA ASN A 276 -4.06 20.18 -10.42
C ASN A 276 -4.94 19.12 -11.04
N ALA A 277 -6.00 18.70 -10.34
CA ALA A 277 -6.85 17.58 -10.74
C ALA A 277 -7.63 17.83 -12.03
N ASP A 278 -7.98 19.08 -12.33
CA ASP A 278 -8.78 19.40 -13.52
C ASP A 278 -7.94 19.41 -14.79
N THR A 279 -6.73 19.96 -14.72
CA THR A 279 -5.89 20.22 -15.90
C THR A 279 -4.74 19.25 -16.09
N GLY A 280 -4.33 18.52 -15.04
CA GLY A 280 -3.12 17.70 -15.04
C GLY A 280 -1.82 18.52 -14.90
N LYS A 281 -1.88 19.84 -14.69
CA LYS A 281 -0.68 20.67 -14.55
C LYS A 281 0.03 20.34 -13.24
N VAL A 282 1.32 20.00 -13.32
CA VAL A 282 2.17 19.81 -12.13
C VAL A 282 2.39 21.17 -11.47
N ILE A 283 2.10 21.25 -10.18
CA ILE A 283 2.29 22.44 -9.34
C ILE A 283 3.71 22.41 -8.78
N TRP A 284 4.07 21.29 -8.15
CA TRP A 284 5.42 21.01 -7.70
C TRP A 284 5.72 19.51 -7.73
N ALA A 285 6.99 19.15 -7.79
CA ALA A 285 7.47 17.79 -7.68
C ALA A 285 8.81 17.76 -6.94
N ILE A 286 8.97 16.84 -6.00
CA ILE A 286 10.16 16.66 -5.17
C ILE A 286 10.50 15.18 -5.07
N SER A 287 11.76 14.86 -4.76
CA SER A 287 12.15 13.51 -4.38
C SER A 287 12.03 13.36 -2.87
N ALA A 288 11.20 12.40 -2.44
CA ALA A 288 11.07 12.02 -1.04
C ALA A 288 12.01 10.84 -0.68
N LYS A 289 12.83 10.39 -1.62
CA LYS A 289 13.83 9.35 -1.38
C LYS A 289 15.04 9.99 -0.68
N ASP A 290 15.33 9.51 0.51
CA ASP A 290 16.56 9.86 1.19
C ASP A 290 17.74 9.06 0.59
N TYR A 291 18.56 9.73 -0.22
CA TYR A 291 19.71 9.13 -0.88
C TYR A 291 20.86 8.81 0.09
N SER A 292 20.85 9.37 1.29
CA SER A 292 21.90 9.11 2.28
C SER A 292 21.84 7.69 2.85
N PHE A 293 20.68 7.03 2.80
CA PHE A 293 20.45 5.69 3.36
C PHE A 293 20.01 4.64 2.33
N ALA A 294 19.74 5.04 1.09
CA ALA A 294 19.26 4.11 0.07
C ALA A 294 20.44 3.51 -0.70
N HIS A 295 20.61 2.19 -0.65
CA HIS A 295 21.34 1.51 -1.70
C HIS A 295 20.57 1.71 -3.02
N ASP A 296 21.28 1.92 -4.13
CA ASP A 296 20.69 2.13 -5.47
C ASP A 296 19.72 1.01 -5.92
N THR A 297 19.74 -0.11 -5.21
CA THR A 297 18.92 -1.31 -5.46
C THR A 297 17.65 -1.40 -4.60
N ASP A 298 17.47 -0.52 -3.61
CA ASP A 298 16.32 -0.61 -2.72
C ASP A 298 15.06 -0.09 -3.39
N PHE A 299 14.04 -0.92 -3.39
CA PHE A 299 12.71 -0.55 -3.86
C PHE A 299 12.11 0.49 -2.93
N PHE A 300 11.66 1.60 -3.48
CA PHE A 300 10.90 2.57 -2.70
C PHE A 300 9.50 2.00 -2.40
N GLU A 301 9.22 1.82 -1.13
CA GLU A 301 7.93 1.37 -0.62
C GLU A 301 7.42 2.37 0.41
N SER A 302 6.17 2.77 0.30
CA SER A 302 5.51 3.67 1.23
C SER A 302 4.14 3.17 1.65
N SER A 303 3.60 3.74 2.73
CA SER A 303 2.17 3.69 3.03
C SER A 303 1.37 4.53 2.03
N ASN A 304 0.06 4.56 2.19
CA ASN A 304 -0.74 5.59 1.54
C ASN A 304 -0.36 6.98 2.07
N ILE A 305 -0.43 7.97 1.16
CA ILE A 305 -0.34 9.38 1.51
C ILE A 305 -1.61 9.77 2.24
N VAL A 306 -1.47 10.39 3.40
CA VAL A 306 -2.55 11.01 4.14
C VAL A 306 -2.40 12.52 4.06
N ILE A 307 -3.44 13.24 3.64
CA ILE A 307 -3.49 14.69 3.68
C ILE A 307 -4.39 15.09 4.84
N ASN A 308 -3.86 15.89 5.75
CA ASN A 308 -4.64 16.50 6.81
C ASN A 308 -4.25 17.98 6.93
N ASP A 309 -5.21 18.87 6.83
CA ASP A 309 -5.00 20.31 6.70
C ASP A 309 -3.98 20.65 5.60
N ASN A 310 -2.91 21.34 5.95
CA ASN A 310 -1.83 21.73 5.03
C ASN A 310 -0.63 20.79 5.05
N SER A 311 -0.79 19.57 5.56
CA SER A 311 0.32 18.62 5.71
C SER A 311 0.06 17.30 5.01
N ILE A 312 1.11 16.72 4.45
CA ILE A 312 1.14 15.42 3.79
C ILE A 312 1.92 14.47 4.68
N PHE A 313 1.31 13.35 5.05
CA PHE A 313 1.96 12.33 5.87
C PHE A 313 2.04 11.00 5.13
N PHE A 314 3.15 10.32 5.26
CA PHE A 314 3.32 8.92 4.84
C PHE A 314 4.51 8.27 5.55
N THR A 315 4.53 6.95 5.57
CA THR A 315 5.64 6.16 6.08
C THR A 315 6.38 5.44 4.96
N THR A 316 7.66 5.21 5.17
CA THR A 316 8.46 4.25 4.42
C THR A 316 8.91 3.11 5.34
N SER A 317 9.73 2.20 4.85
CA SER A 317 10.31 1.13 5.71
C SER A 317 11.23 1.67 6.81
N SER A 318 11.69 2.92 6.72
CA SER A 318 12.71 3.52 7.58
C SER A 318 12.27 4.77 8.34
N ALA A 319 11.23 5.47 7.87
CA ALA A 319 10.82 6.72 8.49
C ALA A 319 9.35 7.05 8.26
N ILE A 320 8.80 7.93 9.11
CA ILE A 320 7.59 8.71 8.84
C ILE A 320 8.01 10.13 8.42
N TYR A 321 7.28 10.69 7.48
CA TYR A 321 7.51 12.02 6.93
C TYR A 321 6.27 12.89 7.04
N SER A 322 6.49 14.19 7.28
CA SER A 322 5.50 15.25 7.10
C SER A 322 6.05 16.29 6.13
N TYR A 323 5.28 16.57 5.08
CA TYR A 323 5.59 17.61 4.09
C TYR A 323 4.51 18.68 4.07
N ASP A 324 4.88 19.92 3.80
CA ASP A 324 3.93 20.99 3.55
C ASP A 324 3.23 20.80 2.20
N LEU A 325 1.90 20.81 2.20
CA LEU A 325 1.08 20.58 1.01
C LEU A 325 1.25 21.66 -0.05
N ASN A 326 1.50 22.90 0.33
CA ASN A 326 1.56 24.02 -0.62
C ASN A 326 2.92 24.12 -1.29
N SER A 327 3.99 24.02 -0.52
CA SER A 327 5.36 24.20 -0.99
C SER A 327 6.07 22.90 -1.38
N GLY A 328 5.64 21.76 -0.82
CA GLY A 328 6.35 20.50 -0.95
C GLY A 328 7.60 20.39 -0.07
N TYR A 329 7.84 21.34 0.84
CA TYR A 329 8.99 21.25 1.75
C TYR A 329 8.75 20.25 2.87
N LEU A 330 9.83 19.61 3.32
CA LEU A 330 9.82 18.73 4.46
C LEU A 330 9.58 19.54 5.74
N ASN A 331 8.50 19.23 6.48
CA ASN A 331 8.27 19.80 7.80
C ASN A 331 9.15 19.09 8.83
N TRP A 332 9.02 17.76 8.88
CA TRP A 332 9.80 16.91 9.78
C TRP A 332 9.83 15.45 9.30
N SER A 333 10.77 14.69 9.81
CA SER A 333 10.84 13.24 9.65
C SER A 333 11.33 12.58 10.93
N GLN A 334 10.89 11.32 11.17
CA GLN A 334 11.32 10.51 12.31
C GLN A 334 11.64 9.10 11.87
N ASN A 335 12.73 8.53 12.39
CA ASN A 335 13.14 7.17 12.07
C ASN A 335 12.22 6.15 12.76
N VAL A 336 11.42 5.45 11.96
CA VAL A 336 10.49 4.42 12.45
C VAL A 336 10.43 3.24 11.48
N ASN A 337 10.35 2.04 12.00
CA ASN A 337 10.17 0.85 11.19
C ASN A 337 8.68 0.54 11.01
N SER A 338 8.01 1.24 10.10
CA SER A 338 6.58 1.04 9.85
C SER A 338 6.24 1.07 8.37
N LYS A 339 5.18 0.36 7.99
CA LYS A 339 4.50 0.48 6.69
C LYS A 339 3.01 0.83 6.88
N GLY A 340 2.60 1.11 8.12
CA GLY A 340 1.23 1.48 8.45
C GLY A 340 0.90 2.90 7.97
N GLU A 341 -0.35 3.13 7.62
CA GLU A 341 -0.84 4.49 7.36
C GLU A 341 -0.88 5.29 8.65
N PRO A 342 -0.30 6.51 8.69
CA PRO A 342 -0.49 7.39 9.84
C PRO A 342 -1.96 7.74 10.01
N ILE A 343 -2.46 7.76 11.25
CA ILE A 343 -3.80 8.24 11.58
C ILE A 343 -3.67 9.57 12.31
N ILE A 344 -4.35 10.59 11.82
CA ILE A 344 -4.28 11.93 12.36
C ILE A 344 -5.56 12.24 13.16
N ASP A 345 -5.40 12.81 14.35
CA ASP A 345 -6.49 13.30 15.17
C ASP A 345 -6.05 14.57 15.93
N GLY A 346 -6.61 15.72 15.56
CA GLY A 346 -6.19 17.02 16.09
C GLY A 346 -4.70 17.27 15.88
N ASP A 347 -3.97 17.47 16.96
CA ASP A 347 -2.52 17.69 16.95
C ASP A 347 -1.70 16.40 17.11
N HIS A 348 -2.32 15.24 16.95
CA HIS A 348 -1.71 13.94 17.16
C HIS A 348 -1.59 13.12 15.87
N VAL A 349 -0.45 12.45 15.71
CA VAL A 349 -0.22 11.45 14.65
C VAL A 349 0.03 10.10 15.30
N PHE A 350 -0.85 9.15 15.05
CA PHE A 350 -0.77 7.79 15.58
C PHE A 350 -0.18 6.85 14.55
N LEU A 351 0.75 6.00 14.98
CA LEU A 351 1.42 5.02 14.13
C LEU A 351 1.70 3.74 14.90
N VAL A 352 1.60 2.58 14.23
CA VAL A 352 2.06 1.30 14.78
C VAL A 352 3.23 0.79 13.95
N THR A 353 4.34 0.48 14.60
CA THR A 353 5.54 -0.06 13.96
C THR A 353 5.42 -1.55 13.70
N LYS A 354 6.29 -2.08 12.83
CA LYS A 354 6.38 -3.54 12.59
C LYS A 354 6.80 -4.32 13.81
N ASP A 355 7.58 -3.69 14.68
CA ASP A 355 8.09 -4.29 15.93
C ASP A 355 7.09 -4.19 17.07
N GLY A 356 5.89 -3.64 16.80
CA GLY A 356 4.76 -3.59 17.72
C GLY A 356 4.79 -2.42 18.69
N PHE A 357 5.47 -1.34 18.37
CA PHE A 357 5.34 -0.11 19.13
C PHE A 357 4.17 0.72 18.61
N PHE A 358 3.29 1.10 19.48
CA PHE A 358 2.25 2.10 19.23
C PHE A 358 2.81 3.46 19.64
N LEU A 359 2.87 4.38 18.69
CA LEU A 359 3.51 5.69 18.82
C LEU A 359 2.48 6.80 18.66
N ASN A 360 2.67 7.87 19.38
CA ASN A 360 1.99 9.14 19.20
C ASN A 360 3.03 10.25 19.01
N PHE A 361 2.90 10.99 17.92
CA PHE A 361 3.73 12.14 17.59
C PHE A 361 2.91 13.42 17.67
N ASP A 362 3.57 14.50 18.03
CA ASP A 362 3.07 15.84 17.76
C ASP A 362 3.02 16.10 16.26
N LYS A 363 1.87 16.50 15.75
CA LYS A 363 1.63 16.68 14.30
C LYS A 363 2.53 17.74 13.68
N ASN A 364 2.86 18.80 14.42
CA ASN A 364 3.59 19.96 13.89
C ASN A 364 5.11 19.79 14.00
N SER A 365 5.60 19.25 15.13
CA SER A 365 7.03 19.09 15.37
C SER A 365 7.58 17.72 15.01
N GLY A 366 6.73 16.69 14.96
CA GLY A 366 7.16 15.30 14.82
C GLY A 366 7.77 14.69 16.08
N GLU A 367 7.75 15.41 17.21
CA GLU A 367 8.25 14.88 18.47
C GLU A 367 7.39 13.73 18.99
N ILE A 368 8.04 12.71 19.56
CA ILE A 368 7.31 11.56 20.13
C ILE A 368 6.75 11.97 21.50
N ILE A 369 5.43 11.98 21.58
CA ILE A 369 4.72 12.30 22.82
C ILE A 369 4.77 11.09 23.77
N TRP A 370 4.53 9.89 23.23
CA TRP A 370 4.66 8.64 23.94
C TRP A 370 4.85 7.45 22.96
N SER A 371 5.38 6.36 23.52
CA SER A 371 5.61 5.09 22.82
C SER A 371 5.33 3.92 23.76
N THR A 372 4.54 2.95 23.32
CA THR A 372 4.22 1.75 24.12
C THR A 372 4.35 0.50 23.26
N ASN A 373 5.02 -0.52 23.77
CA ASN A 373 5.08 -1.82 23.11
C ASN A 373 3.78 -2.59 23.38
N ILE A 374 3.04 -2.92 22.31
CA ILE A 374 1.75 -3.63 22.39
C ILE A 374 1.88 -5.14 22.21
N LEU A 375 3.04 -5.66 21.83
CA LEU A 375 3.26 -7.09 21.55
C LEU A 375 3.75 -7.94 22.74
N PRO A 376 4.42 -7.42 23.79
CA PRO A 376 4.85 -8.24 24.93
C PRO A 376 3.73 -9.01 25.63
N ILE A 377 2.51 -8.48 25.55
CA ILE A 377 1.30 -9.14 26.10
C ILE A 377 1.07 -10.53 25.46
N LEU A 378 1.58 -10.74 24.24
CA LEU A 378 1.47 -12.02 23.54
C LEU A 378 2.55 -13.03 23.96
N ASP A 379 3.68 -12.55 24.53
CA ASP A 379 4.78 -13.43 25.00
C ASP A 379 4.61 -13.94 26.41
N ASP A 380 3.90 -13.23 27.31
CA ASP A 380 3.90 -13.48 28.76
C ASP A 380 2.90 -14.52 29.29
N GLY A 381 2.25 -15.32 28.47
CA GLY A 381 1.40 -16.33 29.07
C GLY A 381 0.48 -17.14 28.16
N TRP A 382 0.37 -16.79 26.93
CA TRP A 382 -0.43 -17.56 25.98
C TRP A 382 0.43 -18.52 25.17
N LYS A 383 0.74 -19.70 25.74
CA LYS A 383 1.24 -20.83 24.96
C LYS A 383 0.16 -21.20 23.97
N ILE A 384 0.34 -20.78 22.71
CA ILE A 384 -0.49 -21.25 21.59
C ILE A 384 -0.18 -22.75 21.45
N PRO A 385 -1.13 -23.67 21.68
CA PRO A 385 -0.84 -25.10 21.86
C PRO A 385 -0.26 -25.82 20.65
N PHE A 386 -0.09 -25.18 19.50
CA PHE A 386 0.28 -25.83 18.24
C PHE A 386 1.32 -25.11 17.37
N GLU A 387 1.94 -24.02 17.80
CA GLU A 387 3.00 -23.40 17.02
C GLU A 387 4.38 -23.84 17.51
N LYS A 388 5.02 -24.75 16.76
CA LYS A 388 6.40 -25.22 16.99
C LYS A 388 7.47 -24.17 16.66
N GLU A 389 7.11 -23.05 16.04
CA GLU A 389 8.00 -21.92 15.75
C GLU A 389 7.34 -20.64 16.30
N LYS A 390 8.14 -19.83 17.00
CA LYS A 390 7.79 -18.45 17.40
C LYS A 390 7.56 -17.64 16.14
N SER A 391 6.41 -17.74 15.50
CA SER A 391 6.05 -16.87 14.40
C SER A 391 5.86 -15.48 14.97
N LYS A 392 6.80 -14.60 14.63
CA LYS A 392 6.80 -13.20 15.05
C LYS A 392 5.44 -12.59 14.71
N THR A 393 4.69 -12.14 15.70
CA THR A 393 3.39 -11.49 15.48
C THR A 393 3.62 -10.19 14.69
N VAL A 394 2.98 -10.07 13.55
CA VAL A 394 3.13 -8.92 12.66
C VAL A 394 1.80 -8.18 12.59
N VAL A 395 1.85 -6.86 12.76
CA VAL A 395 0.69 -5.97 12.56
C VAL A 395 0.33 -5.92 11.08
N THR A 396 -0.95 -6.11 10.76
CA THR A 396 -1.46 -6.13 9.38
C THR A 396 -2.25 -4.86 9.02
N GLY A 397 -2.74 -4.15 10.02
CA GLY A 397 -3.46 -2.90 9.84
C GLY A 397 -4.12 -2.46 11.14
N TYR A 398 -4.59 -1.23 11.15
CA TYR A 398 -5.27 -0.64 12.28
C TYR A 398 -6.24 0.46 11.85
N THR A 399 -7.19 0.80 12.71
CA THR A 399 -8.15 1.90 12.54
C THR A 399 -8.46 2.54 13.88
N PHE A 400 -8.94 3.77 13.85
CA PHE A 400 -9.15 4.58 15.04
C PHE A 400 -10.64 4.85 15.27
N GLY A 401 -11.12 4.60 16.48
CA GLY A 401 -12.50 4.84 16.83
C GLY A 401 -12.76 4.96 18.33
N SER A 402 -13.59 5.92 18.73
CA SER A 402 -14.01 6.17 20.10
C SER A 402 -12.85 6.17 21.11
N GLY A 403 -11.76 6.89 20.76
CA GLY A 403 -10.57 7.03 21.62
C GLY A 403 -9.67 5.79 21.67
N LYS A 404 -9.89 4.79 20.81
CA LYS A 404 -9.15 3.53 20.81
C LYS A 404 -8.61 3.19 19.43
N LEU A 405 -7.43 2.58 19.40
CA LEU A 405 -6.86 1.99 18.21
C LEU A 405 -7.20 0.49 18.16
N TYR A 406 -7.81 0.06 17.05
CA TYR A 406 -8.17 -1.33 16.78
C TYR A 406 -7.17 -1.91 15.81
N ILE A 407 -6.27 -2.76 16.30
CA ILE A 407 -5.10 -3.28 15.59
C ILE A 407 -5.33 -4.74 15.25
N THR A 408 -5.12 -5.10 14.00
CA THR A 408 -5.21 -6.49 13.54
C THR A 408 -3.82 -7.05 13.24
N THR A 409 -3.65 -8.35 13.46
CA THR A 409 -2.37 -9.03 13.32
C THR A 409 -2.43 -10.19 12.33
N PHE A 410 -1.26 -10.59 11.83
CA PHE A 410 -1.12 -11.75 10.94
C PHE A 410 -1.68 -13.03 11.56
N ASN A 411 -1.50 -13.23 12.86
CA ASN A 411 -1.98 -14.42 13.57
C ASN A 411 -3.48 -14.34 13.92
N GLY A 412 -4.18 -13.29 13.44
CA GLY A 412 -5.63 -13.13 13.59
C GLY A 412 -6.07 -12.61 14.95
N PHE A 413 -5.21 -11.90 15.68
CA PHE A 413 -5.61 -11.17 16.89
C PHE A 413 -6.14 -9.78 16.53
N LEU A 414 -7.12 -9.36 17.30
CA LEU A 414 -7.58 -7.97 17.41
C LEU A 414 -7.10 -7.45 18.76
N ILE A 415 -6.25 -6.43 18.72
CA ILE A 415 -5.71 -5.74 19.89
C ILE A 415 -6.37 -4.39 19.97
N VAL A 416 -6.83 -4.01 21.15
CA VAL A 416 -7.45 -2.70 21.39
C VAL A 416 -6.57 -1.93 22.37
N CYS A 417 -6.11 -0.77 21.93
CA CYS A 417 -5.27 0.12 22.71
C CYS A 417 -5.94 1.46 22.94
N SER A 418 -5.80 2.02 24.11
CA SER A 418 -6.21 3.39 24.40
C SER A 418 -5.30 4.38 23.65
N ALA A 419 -5.88 5.27 22.86
CA ALA A 419 -5.10 6.30 22.16
C ALA A 419 -4.58 7.38 23.12
N SER A 420 -5.22 7.59 24.25
CA SER A 420 -4.78 8.59 25.23
C SER A 420 -3.55 8.15 26.03
N THR A 421 -3.36 6.84 26.25
CA THR A 421 -2.28 6.32 27.10
C THR A 421 -1.34 5.36 26.39
N GLY A 422 -1.67 4.91 25.19
CA GLY A 422 -0.97 3.85 24.47
C GLY A 422 -1.18 2.44 25.02
N LYS A 423 -1.82 2.30 26.20
CA LYS A 423 -1.95 1.00 26.88
C LYS A 423 -2.92 0.07 26.17
N THR A 424 -2.57 -1.21 26.12
CA THR A 424 -3.48 -2.26 25.66
C THR A 424 -4.59 -2.47 26.66
N GLU A 425 -5.84 -2.39 26.22
CA GLU A 425 -7.04 -2.63 27.03
C GLU A 425 -7.57 -4.04 26.88
N SER A 426 -7.53 -4.58 25.68
CA SER A 426 -7.96 -5.95 25.40
C SER A 426 -7.29 -6.53 24.17
N PHE A 427 -7.22 -7.85 24.11
CA PHE A 427 -6.88 -8.58 22.92
C PHE A 427 -7.73 -9.84 22.82
N GLN A 428 -8.12 -10.19 21.59
CA GLN A 428 -8.90 -11.38 21.33
C GLN A 428 -8.54 -12.02 19.99
N ARG A 429 -8.58 -13.32 19.90
CA ARG A 429 -8.39 -14.02 18.62
C ARG A 429 -9.70 -14.03 17.84
N VAL A 430 -9.76 -13.30 16.73
CA VAL A 430 -10.96 -13.16 15.88
C VAL A 430 -10.90 -14.03 14.63
N ALA A 431 -9.68 -14.39 14.19
CA ALA A 431 -9.46 -15.22 13.01
C ALA A 431 -8.25 -16.14 13.20
N PHE A 432 -8.09 -17.15 12.33
CA PHE A 432 -6.92 -18.05 12.36
C PHE A 432 -5.84 -17.67 11.35
N ASN A 433 -6.13 -16.72 10.49
CA ASN A 433 -5.25 -16.29 9.40
C ASN A 433 -5.23 -14.78 9.28
N ASN A 434 -4.22 -14.33 8.57
CA ASN A 434 -3.97 -12.95 8.26
C ASN A 434 -5.25 -12.14 7.96
N THR A 435 -5.35 -11.00 8.61
CA THR A 435 -6.42 -10.03 8.46
C THR A 435 -5.93 -8.85 7.61
N TYR A 436 -6.86 -8.11 7.05
CA TYR A 436 -6.59 -6.81 6.42
C TYR A 436 -6.87 -5.69 7.40
N THR A 437 -6.46 -4.47 7.04
CA THR A 437 -6.78 -3.26 7.80
C THR A 437 -8.28 -3.24 8.10
N PRO A 438 -8.67 -3.16 9.37
CA PRO A 438 -10.07 -3.09 9.77
C PRO A 438 -10.67 -1.74 9.39
N ILE A 439 -11.97 -1.68 9.15
CA ILE A 439 -12.68 -0.44 8.88
C ILE A 439 -13.83 -0.25 9.86
N ILE A 440 -14.10 1.01 10.21
CA ILE A 440 -15.26 1.40 11.02
C ILE A 440 -16.27 2.06 10.09
N SER A 441 -17.46 1.52 10.05
CA SER A 441 -18.57 2.11 9.30
C SER A 441 -19.91 1.68 9.91
N ASN A 442 -20.88 2.59 9.90
CA ASN A 442 -22.22 2.33 10.43
C ASN A 442 -22.19 1.80 11.87
N ASN A 443 -21.40 2.46 12.74
CA ASN A 443 -21.20 2.11 14.15
C ASN A 443 -20.67 0.68 14.39
N SER A 444 -20.01 0.08 13.41
CA SER A 444 -19.52 -1.29 13.45
C SER A 444 -18.10 -1.40 12.94
N LEU A 445 -17.33 -2.32 13.53
CA LEU A 445 -16.00 -2.69 13.09
C LEU A 445 -16.11 -3.89 12.13
N PHE A 446 -15.59 -3.74 10.93
CA PHE A 446 -15.50 -4.82 9.96
C PHE A 446 -14.06 -5.27 9.75
N ILE A 447 -13.84 -6.58 9.83
CA ILE A 447 -12.54 -7.21 9.60
C ILE A 447 -12.70 -8.23 8.46
N PHE A 448 -11.81 -8.16 7.49
CA PHE A 448 -11.75 -9.12 6.41
C PHE A 448 -10.47 -9.94 6.48
N THR A 449 -10.56 -11.22 6.17
CA THR A 449 -9.42 -12.13 6.29
C THR A 449 -8.95 -12.63 4.93
N LYS A 450 -7.69 -13.04 4.81
CA LYS A 450 -7.16 -13.70 3.60
C LYS A 450 -7.90 -14.99 3.22
N THR A 451 -8.63 -15.60 4.16
CA THR A 451 -9.49 -16.76 3.88
C THR A 451 -10.89 -16.37 3.42
N PHE A 452 -11.10 -15.11 3.06
CA PHE A 452 -12.38 -14.55 2.62
C PHE A 452 -13.51 -14.68 3.65
N ARG A 453 -13.17 -14.53 4.92
CA ARG A 453 -14.16 -14.37 5.98
C ARG A 453 -14.34 -12.89 6.26
N LEU A 454 -15.60 -12.50 6.33
CA LEU A 454 -16.03 -11.17 6.78
C LEU A 454 -16.54 -11.32 8.21
N LEU A 455 -15.99 -10.50 9.08
CA LEU A 455 -16.36 -10.42 10.49
C LEU A 455 -16.91 -9.01 10.75
N GLY A 456 -17.93 -8.89 11.59
CA GLY A 456 -18.54 -7.64 12.01
C GLY A 456 -18.77 -7.64 13.51
N PHE A 457 -18.43 -6.54 14.16
CA PHE A 457 -18.55 -6.31 15.60
C PHE A 457 -19.26 -4.98 15.87
N ASN A 458 -20.09 -4.92 16.92
CA ASN A 458 -20.75 -3.71 17.42
C ASN A 458 -20.97 -3.77 18.94
#